data_fb601c804138f11e1b1897ecd334cf20
#
_entry.id   fb601c804138f11e1b1897ecd334cf20
#
_cell.length_a   1.000
_cell.length_b   1.000
_cell.length_c   1.000
_cell.angle_alpha   90.00
_cell.angle_beta   90.00
_cell.angle_gamma   90.00
#
_symmetry.space_group_name_H-M   'P 1'
#
loop_
_entity.id
_entity.type
_entity.pdbx_description
1 polymer ?
#
loop_
_entity_poly.entity_id
_entity_poly.type
_entity_poly.pdbx_seq_one_letter_code
_entity_poly.pdbx_strand_id
1 'polypeptide(L)'
;DPYSLAAEFYRWEFATAIACAALGVNAFDQPDVQDAKDRTKAKIVEYKATGAVSPGTFVSVEDAPAALQAFLASAKSGDYIAINAYLRRNPAMQAALTELRLKLRAKTGCATTVGFGPRFLHSTGQLHKGGADNGLFLQITADSAADIDIPGQGMTFGALERAQALGDYEALAARSRRILRIHLEKCAALKDLLAKI
;
A
#
# COMPACT_ATOMS: atom_id res chain seq x y z
N ASP A 1 -32.24 10.24 0.79
CA ASP A 1 -32.48 11.17 -0.35
C ASP A 1 -31.13 11.62 -0.91
N PRO A 2 -30.87 11.43 -2.22
CA PRO A 2 -29.62 11.88 -2.87
C PRO A 2 -29.32 13.38 -2.69
N TYR A 3 -30.35 14.18 -2.56
CA TYR A 3 -30.20 15.63 -2.30
C TYR A 3 -29.68 15.97 -0.90
N SER A 4 -29.74 15.02 0.03
CA SER A 4 -29.18 15.17 1.37
C SER A 4 -27.70 14.81 1.48
N LEU A 5 -27.08 14.33 0.41
CA LEU A 5 -25.69 13.84 0.41
C LEU A 5 -24.69 14.93 0.85
N ALA A 6 -24.88 16.17 0.39
CA ALA A 6 -24.02 17.29 0.79
C ALA A 6 -24.12 17.60 2.29
N ALA A 7 -25.33 17.48 2.86
CA ALA A 7 -25.53 17.65 4.29
C ALA A 7 -24.86 16.54 5.11
N GLU A 8 -24.85 15.29 4.59
CA GLU A 8 -24.11 14.20 5.23
C GLU A 8 -22.58 14.41 5.16
N PHE A 9 -22.04 14.87 4.05
CA PHE A 9 -20.62 15.23 3.98
C PHE A 9 -20.26 16.29 5.01
N TYR A 10 -21.00 17.39 5.06
CA TYR A 10 -20.79 18.44 6.05
C TYR A 10 -20.87 17.91 7.50
N ARG A 11 -21.87 17.07 7.79
CA ARG A 11 -22.04 16.48 9.12
C ARG A 11 -20.82 15.66 9.54
N TRP A 12 -20.28 14.83 8.66
CA TRP A 12 -19.12 14.00 8.94
C TRP A 12 -17.82 14.80 9.02
N GLU A 13 -17.64 15.81 8.17
CA GLU A 13 -16.51 16.73 8.24
C GLU A 13 -16.52 17.51 9.57
N PHE A 14 -17.66 18.05 9.95
CA PHE A 14 -17.83 18.78 11.20
C PHE A 14 -17.63 17.87 12.41
N ALA A 15 -18.22 16.67 12.42
CA ALA A 15 -18.04 15.69 13.49
C ALA A 15 -16.57 15.29 13.65
N THR A 16 -15.83 15.09 12.54
CA THR A 16 -14.41 14.79 12.54
C THR A 16 -13.60 15.94 13.16
N ALA A 17 -13.88 17.18 12.77
CA ALA A 17 -13.20 18.35 13.32
C ALA A 17 -13.40 18.48 14.83
N ILE A 18 -14.65 18.30 15.31
CA ILE A 18 -14.97 18.33 16.74
C ILE A 18 -14.31 17.18 17.51
N ALA A 19 -14.34 15.96 16.97
CA ALA A 19 -13.68 14.80 17.59
C ALA A 19 -12.18 15.02 17.71
N CYS A 20 -11.52 15.51 16.66
CA CYS A 20 -10.10 15.83 16.68
C CYS A 20 -9.76 16.96 17.67
N ALA A 21 -10.60 18.01 17.76
CA ALA A 21 -10.43 19.06 18.75
C ALA A 21 -10.53 18.51 20.18
N ALA A 22 -11.49 17.62 20.46
CA ALA A 22 -11.64 16.98 21.76
C ALA A 22 -10.45 16.05 22.11
N LEU A 23 -9.84 15.42 21.11
CA LEU A 23 -8.65 14.57 21.24
C LEU A 23 -7.33 15.37 21.27
N GLY A 24 -7.35 16.67 21.00
CA GLY A 24 -6.15 17.50 20.94
C GLY A 24 -5.29 17.24 19.72
N VAL A 25 -5.87 16.75 18.60
CA VAL A 25 -5.17 16.47 17.36
C VAL A 25 -5.65 17.38 16.23
N ASN A 26 -4.76 17.67 15.26
CA ASN A 26 -5.12 18.47 14.10
C ASN A 26 -5.79 17.60 13.03
N ALA A 27 -7.08 17.84 12.75
CA ALA A 27 -7.85 17.14 11.73
C ALA A 27 -7.36 17.39 10.28
N PHE A 28 -6.58 18.45 10.07
CA PHE A 28 -6.20 18.94 8.74
C PHE A 28 -4.72 18.65 8.41
N ASP A 29 -4.00 17.95 9.27
CA ASP A 29 -2.58 17.64 9.09
C ASP A 29 -2.37 16.17 8.69
N GLN A 30 -1.53 15.95 7.66
CA GLN A 30 -1.18 14.63 7.14
C GLN A 30 0.33 14.55 6.85
N PRO A 31 1.19 14.67 7.87
CA PRO A 31 2.64 14.75 7.67
C PRO A 31 3.23 13.49 7.02
N ASP A 32 2.69 12.32 7.32
CA ASP A 32 3.19 11.06 6.79
C ASP A 32 2.87 10.83 5.32
N VAL A 33 1.79 11.43 4.84
CA VAL A 33 1.46 11.44 3.40
C VAL A 33 2.44 12.31 2.64
N GLN A 34 2.87 13.44 3.21
CA GLN A 34 3.85 14.32 2.59
C GLN A 34 5.24 13.66 2.49
N ASP A 35 5.70 12.95 3.52
CA ASP A 35 6.96 12.19 3.49
C ASP A 35 6.99 11.16 2.34
N ALA A 36 5.91 10.39 2.16
CA ALA A 36 5.80 9.44 1.05
C ALA A 36 5.85 10.13 -0.33
N LYS A 37 5.25 11.32 -0.46
CA LYS A 37 5.32 12.13 -1.70
C LYS A 37 6.74 12.61 -1.99
N ASP A 38 7.46 13.05 -0.98
CA ASP A 38 8.83 13.58 -1.15
C ASP A 38 9.81 12.44 -1.52
N ARG A 39 9.67 11.26 -0.92
CA ARG A 39 10.40 10.05 -1.34
C ARG A 39 10.08 9.67 -2.79
N THR A 40 8.81 9.70 -3.17
CA THR A 40 8.38 9.45 -4.56
C THR A 40 9.03 10.44 -5.53
N LYS A 41 9.06 11.75 -5.19
CA LYS A 41 9.72 12.76 -6.01
C LYS A 41 11.21 12.47 -6.19
N ALA A 42 11.92 12.07 -5.13
CA ALA A 42 13.31 11.68 -5.22
C ALA A 42 13.54 10.52 -6.21
N LYS A 43 12.65 9.50 -6.20
CA LYS A 43 12.70 8.38 -7.17
C LYS A 43 12.40 8.81 -8.60
N ILE A 44 11.51 9.80 -8.79
CA ILE A 44 11.25 10.38 -10.12
C ILE A 44 12.48 11.15 -10.64
N VAL A 45 13.16 11.89 -9.78
CA VAL A 45 14.43 12.56 -10.15
C VAL A 45 15.50 11.53 -10.53
N GLU A 46 15.65 10.46 -9.75
CA GLU A 46 16.54 9.34 -10.06
C GLU A 46 16.22 8.72 -11.42
N TYR A 47 14.95 8.44 -11.70
CA TYR A 47 14.50 7.91 -12.99
C TYR A 47 14.86 8.82 -14.16
N LYS A 48 14.64 10.13 -14.02
CA LYS A 48 14.97 11.11 -15.08
C LYS A 48 16.46 11.20 -15.36
N ALA A 49 17.29 10.93 -14.36
CA ALA A 49 18.75 10.95 -14.51
C ALA A 49 19.31 9.62 -15.06
N THR A 50 18.71 8.48 -14.74
CA THR A 50 19.28 7.15 -15.01
C THR A 50 18.48 6.31 -15.99
N GLY A 51 17.23 6.69 -16.29
CA GLY A 51 16.28 5.92 -17.08
C GLY A 51 15.64 4.73 -16.32
N ALA A 52 15.94 4.58 -15.02
CA ALA A 52 15.41 3.48 -14.21
C ALA A 52 15.04 3.94 -12.79
N VAL A 53 14.01 3.34 -12.21
CA VAL A 53 13.75 3.41 -10.78
C VAL A 53 14.46 2.24 -10.11
N SER A 54 15.23 2.50 -9.06
CA SER A 54 15.86 1.44 -8.26
C SER A 54 14.82 0.38 -7.89
N PRO A 55 15.15 -0.92 -7.98
CA PRO A 55 14.22 -1.98 -7.57
C PRO A 55 13.91 -1.94 -6.07
N GLY A 56 14.81 -1.38 -5.25
CA GLY A 56 14.70 -1.39 -3.80
C GLY A 56 14.76 -2.81 -3.21
N THR A 57 14.48 -2.95 -1.93
CA THR A 57 14.43 -4.26 -1.25
C THR A 57 13.09 -4.94 -1.53
N PHE A 58 13.14 -6.21 -1.93
CA PHE A 58 11.96 -7.05 -2.11
C PHE A 58 12.33 -8.54 -1.97
N VAL A 59 11.31 -9.36 -1.82
CA VAL A 59 11.42 -10.83 -1.81
C VAL A 59 10.84 -11.36 -3.12
N SER A 60 11.52 -12.33 -3.71
CA SER A 60 11.06 -13.04 -4.93
C SER A 60 9.85 -13.94 -4.62
N VAL A 61 9.18 -14.43 -5.66
CA VAL A 61 8.06 -15.38 -5.51
C VAL A 61 8.53 -16.72 -4.94
N GLU A 62 9.77 -17.12 -5.24
CA GLU A 62 10.36 -18.35 -4.72
C GLU A 62 10.57 -18.29 -3.19
N ASP A 63 11.10 -17.18 -2.71
CA ASP A 63 11.43 -16.97 -1.29
C ASP A 63 10.23 -16.48 -0.47
N ALA A 64 9.16 -16.03 -1.15
CA ALA A 64 7.99 -15.45 -0.52
C ALA A 64 7.30 -16.34 0.53
N PRO A 65 7.18 -17.68 0.38
CA PRO A 65 6.55 -18.51 1.41
C PRO A 65 7.27 -18.48 2.75
N ALA A 66 8.59 -18.59 2.76
CA ALA A 66 9.39 -18.54 4.00
C ALA A 66 9.38 -17.14 4.62
N ALA A 67 9.55 -16.10 3.81
CA ALA A 67 9.50 -14.72 4.25
C ALA A 67 8.11 -14.35 4.81
N LEU A 68 7.04 -14.77 4.15
CA LEU A 68 5.69 -14.54 4.61
C LEU A 68 5.39 -15.29 5.92
N GLN A 69 5.85 -16.53 6.07
CA GLN A 69 5.71 -17.27 7.33
C GLN A 69 6.39 -16.52 8.48
N ALA A 70 7.63 -16.07 8.31
CA ALA A 70 8.36 -15.30 9.31
C ALA A 70 7.66 -13.97 9.63
N PHE A 71 7.17 -13.28 8.59
CA PHE A 71 6.43 -12.03 8.72
C PHE A 71 5.14 -12.22 9.54
N LEU A 72 4.34 -13.24 9.22
CA LEU A 72 3.09 -13.55 9.92
C LEU A 72 3.32 -14.01 11.37
N ALA A 73 4.44 -14.67 11.65
CA ALA A 73 4.81 -15.07 13.01
C ALA A 73 5.06 -13.86 13.95
N SER A 74 5.28 -12.66 13.39
CA SER A 74 5.40 -11.42 14.16
C SER A 74 4.06 -10.81 14.57
N ALA A 75 2.93 -11.38 14.13
CA ALA A 75 1.60 -10.87 14.44
C ALA A 75 1.25 -11.10 15.93
N LYS A 76 0.61 -10.10 16.52
CA LYS A 76 0.17 -10.08 17.91
C LYS A 76 -1.33 -9.85 18.00
N SER A 77 -1.91 -10.13 19.15
CA SER A 77 -3.31 -9.81 19.42
C SER A 77 -3.55 -8.31 19.27
N GLY A 78 -4.60 -7.93 18.55
CA GLY A 78 -4.92 -6.53 18.24
C GLY A 78 -4.24 -5.98 16.98
N ASP A 79 -3.40 -6.77 16.31
CA ASP A 79 -2.82 -6.40 15.03
C ASP A 79 -3.82 -6.54 13.87
N TYR A 80 -3.51 -5.84 12.76
CA TYR A 80 -4.18 -6.04 11.48
C TYR A 80 -3.15 -6.22 10.35
N ILE A 81 -3.57 -6.86 9.27
CA ILE A 81 -2.74 -7.04 8.08
C ILE A 81 -3.32 -6.20 6.94
N ALA A 82 -2.52 -5.32 6.37
CA ALA A 82 -2.88 -4.53 5.20
C ALA A 82 -2.13 -5.04 3.97
N ILE A 83 -2.87 -5.51 2.97
CA ILE A 83 -2.33 -5.86 1.66
C ILE A 83 -2.35 -4.62 0.79
N ASN A 84 -1.17 -4.10 0.46
CA ASN A 84 -0.94 -2.91 -0.35
C ASN A 84 -0.53 -3.34 -1.76
N ALA A 85 -1.51 -3.50 -2.68
CA ALA A 85 -1.31 -4.08 -3.99
C ALA A 85 -1.08 -3.02 -5.06
N TYR A 86 0.14 -2.91 -5.57
CA TYR A 86 0.49 -2.14 -6.76
C TYR A 86 0.42 -3.09 -7.98
N LEU A 87 -0.80 -3.41 -8.35
CA LEU A 87 -1.14 -4.39 -9.38
C LEU A 87 -2.31 -3.87 -10.22
N ARG A 88 -2.34 -4.26 -11.49
CA ARG A 88 -3.46 -3.92 -12.37
C ARG A 88 -4.78 -4.43 -11.79
N ARG A 89 -5.70 -3.51 -11.51
CA ARG A 89 -7.02 -3.84 -10.99
C ARG A 89 -7.91 -4.42 -12.10
N ASN A 90 -8.36 -5.65 -11.90
CA ASN A 90 -9.38 -6.32 -12.69
C ASN A 90 -10.12 -7.35 -11.82
N PRO A 91 -11.26 -7.92 -12.26
CA PRO A 91 -12.02 -8.88 -11.45
C PRO A 91 -11.23 -10.10 -10.99
N ALA A 92 -10.36 -10.66 -11.83
CA ALA A 92 -9.53 -11.81 -11.48
C ALA A 92 -8.49 -11.48 -10.40
N MET A 93 -7.85 -10.32 -10.50
CA MET A 93 -6.90 -9.84 -9.48
C MET A 93 -7.61 -9.52 -8.16
N GLN A 94 -8.78 -8.91 -8.24
CA GLN A 94 -9.61 -8.64 -7.05
C GLN A 94 -9.98 -9.95 -6.32
N ALA A 95 -10.37 -10.99 -7.06
CA ALA A 95 -10.69 -12.30 -6.50
C ALA A 95 -9.46 -12.94 -5.85
N ALA A 96 -8.30 -12.94 -6.52
CA ALA A 96 -7.04 -13.49 -6.01
C ALA A 96 -6.58 -12.77 -4.72
N LEU A 97 -6.64 -11.45 -4.68
CA LEU A 97 -6.30 -10.68 -3.48
C LEU A 97 -7.32 -10.90 -2.34
N THR A 98 -8.59 -11.13 -2.67
CA THR A 98 -9.60 -11.51 -1.68
C THR A 98 -9.29 -12.88 -1.09
N GLU A 99 -8.91 -13.85 -1.92
CA GLU A 99 -8.48 -15.19 -1.46
C GLU A 99 -7.24 -15.09 -0.55
N LEU A 100 -6.22 -14.33 -0.96
CA LEU A 100 -5.04 -14.07 -0.14
C LEU A 100 -5.43 -13.49 1.23
N ARG A 101 -6.26 -12.46 1.23
CA ARG A 101 -6.76 -11.82 2.45
C ARG A 101 -7.42 -12.81 3.41
N LEU A 102 -8.27 -13.69 2.88
CA LEU A 102 -8.97 -14.70 3.67
C LEU A 102 -8.02 -15.76 4.23
N LYS A 103 -7.03 -16.20 3.45
CA LYS A 103 -5.98 -17.13 3.91
C LYS A 103 -5.15 -16.51 5.04
N LEU A 104 -4.73 -15.26 4.91
CA LEU A 104 -3.97 -14.55 5.95
C LEU A 104 -4.79 -14.40 7.24
N ARG A 105 -6.07 -14.04 7.11
CA ARG A 105 -6.99 -13.98 8.25
C ARG A 105 -7.15 -15.33 8.95
N ALA A 106 -7.33 -16.39 8.18
CA ALA A 106 -7.49 -17.74 8.74
C ALA A 106 -6.25 -18.21 9.51
N LYS A 107 -5.05 -17.83 9.01
CA LYS A 107 -3.77 -18.23 9.65
C LYS A 107 -3.47 -17.43 10.92
N THR A 108 -3.87 -16.17 11.00
CA THR A 108 -3.42 -15.26 12.08
C THR A 108 -4.53 -14.82 13.04
N GLY A 109 -5.80 -14.92 12.63
CA GLY A 109 -6.92 -14.33 13.38
C GLY A 109 -6.99 -12.82 13.30
N CYS A 110 -6.03 -12.14 12.66
CA CYS A 110 -5.98 -10.69 12.54
C CYS A 110 -7.06 -10.16 11.59
N ALA A 111 -7.53 -8.93 11.82
CA ALA A 111 -8.28 -8.17 10.83
C ALA A 111 -7.42 -7.98 9.57
N THR A 112 -8.03 -8.03 8.38
CA THR A 112 -7.29 -7.93 7.12
C THR A 112 -7.95 -6.95 6.16
N THR A 113 -7.14 -6.12 5.48
CA THR A 113 -7.59 -5.17 4.47
C THR A 113 -6.85 -5.39 3.14
N VAL A 114 -7.43 -4.93 2.04
CA VAL A 114 -6.80 -4.86 0.72
C VAL A 114 -7.00 -3.48 0.14
N GLY A 115 -5.91 -2.84 -0.26
CA GLY A 115 -5.91 -1.59 -0.99
C GLY A 115 -5.12 -1.67 -2.28
N PHE A 116 -5.66 -1.11 -3.38
CA PHE A 116 -4.89 -0.93 -4.60
C PHE A 116 -4.12 0.37 -4.56
N GLY A 117 -2.80 0.29 -4.71
CA GLY A 117 -1.91 1.42 -4.82
C GLY A 117 -1.96 2.07 -6.22
N PRO A 118 -1.67 3.37 -6.30
CA PRO A 118 -1.39 4.28 -5.18
C PRO A 118 -2.63 4.82 -4.48
N ARG A 119 -3.84 4.42 -4.90
CA ARG A 119 -5.12 4.98 -4.44
C ARG A 119 -5.29 4.91 -2.91
N PHE A 120 -4.92 3.80 -2.28
CA PHE A 120 -5.09 3.64 -0.82
C PHE A 120 -4.26 4.65 -0.01
N LEU A 121 -3.21 5.23 -0.59
CA LEU A 121 -2.41 6.28 0.07
C LEU A 121 -3.24 7.50 0.44
N HIS A 122 -4.31 7.79 -0.32
CA HIS A 122 -5.21 8.91 -0.07
C HIS A 122 -6.33 8.63 0.95
N SER A 123 -6.44 7.38 1.43
CA SER A 123 -7.45 6.97 2.42
C SER A 123 -6.84 6.46 3.71
N THR A 124 -5.89 5.51 3.63
CA THR A 124 -5.31 4.84 4.79
C THR A 124 -3.82 5.14 4.98
N GLY A 125 -3.20 5.90 4.07
CA GLY A 125 -1.76 6.17 4.08
C GLY A 125 -1.27 6.84 5.37
N GLN A 126 -2.02 7.82 5.91
CA GLN A 126 -1.70 8.45 7.18
C GLN A 126 -1.81 7.46 8.35
N LEU A 127 -2.89 6.65 8.38
CA LEU A 127 -3.10 5.63 9.40
C LEU A 127 -1.97 4.58 9.43
N HIS A 128 -1.56 4.10 8.25
CA HIS A 128 -0.52 3.08 8.14
C HIS A 128 0.82 3.57 8.71
N LYS A 129 1.15 4.83 8.51
CA LYS A 129 2.44 5.42 8.88
C LYS A 129 2.42 6.06 10.28
N GLY A 130 1.40 6.88 10.55
CA GLY A 130 1.30 7.67 11.76
C GLY A 130 0.38 7.10 12.84
N GLY A 131 -0.41 6.06 12.52
CA GLY A 131 -1.26 5.37 13.49
C GLY A 131 -0.50 4.50 14.49
N ALA A 132 -1.23 3.75 15.31
CA ALA A 132 -0.65 2.80 16.25
C ALA A 132 0.23 1.77 15.51
N ASP A 133 1.30 1.28 16.18
CA ASP A 133 2.21 0.28 15.62
C ASP A 133 1.64 -1.15 15.74
N ASN A 134 0.44 -1.32 15.20
CA ASN A 134 -0.28 -2.59 15.17
C ASN A 134 -0.60 -3.07 13.75
N GLY A 135 0.06 -2.49 12.72
CA GLY A 135 -0.07 -2.88 11.33
C GLY A 135 1.05 -3.83 10.88
N LEU A 136 0.68 -4.89 10.15
CA LEU A 136 1.58 -5.67 9.30
C LEU A 136 1.26 -5.33 7.85
N PHE A 137 2.23 -4.81 7.11
CA PHE A 137 2.04 -4.31 5.74
C PHE A 137 2.64 -5.29 4.74
N LEU A 138 1.80 -5.93 3.94
CA LEU A 138 2.22 -6.79 2.83
C LEU A 138 2.09 -6.00 1.54
N GLN A 139 3.20 -5.47 1.04
CA GLN A 139 3.21 -4.80 -0.25
C GLN A 139 3.48 -5.81 -1.36
N ILE A 140 2.62 -5.80 -2.38
CA ILE A 140 2.75 -6.66 -3.56
C ILE A 140 2.87 -5.77 -4.79
N THR A 141 3.95 -5.92 -5.52
CA THR A 141 4.25 -5.19 -6.76
C THR A 141 4.45 -6.17 -7.91
N ALA A 142 4.26 -5.72 -9.15
CA ALA A 142 4.59 -6.52 -10.33
C ALA A 142 5.11 -5.64 -11.45
N ASP A 143 5.83 -6.25 -12.41
CA ASP A 143 6.15 -5.56 -13.66
C ASP A 143 4.89 -5.40 -14.52
N SER A 144 4.79 -4.24 -15.18
CA SER A 144 3.72 -3.98 -16.14
C SER A 144 3.98 -4.73 -17.43
N ALA A 145 2.99 -5.49 -17.91
CA ALA A 145 3.08 -6.20 -19.19
C ALA A 145 3.20 -5.24 -20.39
N ALA A 146 2.67 -4.03 -20.26
CA ALA A 146 2.81 -2.93 -21.19
C ALA A 146 2.90 -1.64 -20.39
N ASP A 147 3.83 -0.78 -20.75
CA ASP A 147 3.99 0.53 -20.13
C ASP A 147 3.67 1.62 -21.16
N ILE A 148 3.19 2.76 -20.68
CA ILE A 148 2.72 3.87 -21.51
C ILE A 148 3.42 5.14 -21.06
N ASP A 149 3.91 5.91 -22.00
CA ASP A 149 4.53 7.21 -21.71
C ASP A 149 3.52 8.21 -21.17
N ILE A 150 3.94 9.00 -20.19
CA ILE A 150 3.19 10.17 -19.73
C ILE A 150 3.56 11.34 -20.63
N PRO A 151 2.62 11.91 -21.42
CA PRO A 151 2.92 12.97 -22.35
C PRO A 151 3.62 14.15 -21.68
N GLY A 152 4.76 14.59 -22.22
CA GLY A 152 5.49 15.76 -21.72
C GLY A 152 6.23 15.58 -20.39
N GLN A 153 6.21 14.39 -19.76
CA GLN A 153 6.84 14.17 -18.46
C GLN A 153 8.22 13.47 -18.52
N GLY A 154 8.58 12.89 -19.66
CA GLY A 154 9.82 12.13 -19.80
C GLY A 154 9.89 10.88 -18.90
N MET A 155 8.73 10.28 -18.62
CA MET A 155 8.60 9.07 -17.83
C MET A 155 7.33 8.30 -18.20
N THR A 156 7.27 7.05 -17.79
CA THR A 156 6.11 6.16 -18.02
C THR A 156 5.21 6.07 -16.79
N PHE A 157 3.96 5.60 -16.99
CA PHE A 157 3.05 5.32 -15.87
C PHE A 157 3.58 4.21 -14.96
N GLY A 158 4.23 3.17 -15.53
CA GLY A 158 4.82 2.10 -14.74
C GLY A 158 6.01 2.58 -13.90
N ALA A 159 6.84 3.49 -14.43
CA ALA A 159 7.91 4.13 -13.66
C ALA A 159 7.34 4.97 -12.50
N LEU A 160 6.26 5.72 -12.75
CA LEU A 160 5.58 6.50 -11.72
C LEU A 160 5.01 5.60 -10.63
N GLU A 161 4.28 4.54 -10.99
CA GLU A 161 3.71 3.59 -10.04
C GLU A 161 4.79 2.91 -9.19
N ARG A 162 5.90 2.51 -9.82
CA ARG A 162 7.06 1.92 -9.14
C ARG A 162 7.70 2.90 -8.14
N ALA A 163 7.87 4.16 -8.54
CA ALA A 163 8.38 5.22 -7.67
C ALA A 163 7.45 5.45 -6.45
N GLN A 164 6.13 5.43 -6.66
CA GLN A 164 5.14 5.56 -5.59
C GLN A 164 5.14 4.35 -4.65
N ALA A 165 5.22 3.13 -5.19
CA ALA A 165 5.30 1.92 -4.39
C ALA A 165 6.56 1.90 -3.51
N LEU A 166 7.71 2.28 -4.08
CA LEU A 166 8.96 2.34 -3.33
C LEU A 166 8.96 3.46 -2.29
N GLY A 167 8.45 4.65 -2.62
CA GLY A 167 8.32 5.75 -1.68
C GLY A 167 7.43 5.42 -0.48
N ASP A 168 6.33 4.68 -0.70
CA ASP A 168 5.45 4.19 0.36
C ASP A 168 6.15 3.14 1.24
N TYR A 169 6.84 2.17 0.61
CA TYR A 169 7.65 1.18 1.30
C TYR A 169 8.69 1.83 2.20
N GLU A 170 9.48 2.75 1.67
CA GLU A 170 10.54 3.45 2.40
C GLU A 170 9.99 4.30 3.55
N ALA A 171 8.82 4.92 3.37
CA ALA A 171 8.17 5.69 4.43
C ALA A 171 7.69 4.81 5.59
N LEU A 172 7.17 3.61 5.31
CA LEU A 172 6.81 2.62 6.34
C LEU A 172 8.05 2.05 7.03
N ALA A 173 9.08 1.67 6.26
CA ALA A 173 10.33 1.14 6.79
C ALA A 173 11.07 2.15 7.69
N ALA A 174 11.10 3.43 7.30
CA ALA A 174 11.70 4.50 8.09
C ALA A 174 11.02 4.72 9.45
N ARG A 175 9.77 4.32 9.59
CA ARG A 175 9.00 4.33 10.84
C ARG A 175 9.05 2.99 11.58
N SER A 176 9.96 2.10 11.18
CA SER A 176 10.11 0.75 11.75
C SER A 176 8.81 -0.07 11.72
N ARG A 177 7.92 0.24 10.76
CA ARG A 177 6.70 -0.56 10.56
C ARG A 177 7.06 -1.94 10.04
N ARG A 178 6.31 -2.95 10.47
CA ARG A 178 6.47 -4.33 9.97
C ARG A 178 5.97 -4.38 8.53
N ILE A 179 6.88 -4.36 7.57
CA ILE A 179 6.58 -4.38 6.15
C ILE A 179 7.36 -5.48 5.44
N LEU A 180 6.64 -6.26 4.63
CA LEU A 180 7.20 -7.23 3.68
C LEU A 180 6.79 -6.80 2.27
N ARG A 181 7.76 -6.66 1.37
CA ARG A 181 7.50 -6.40 -0.05
C ARG A 181 7.82 -7.64 -0.87
N ILE A 182 6.81 -8.14 -1.59
CA ILE A 182 6.95 -9.23 -2.55
C ILE A 182 6.83 -8.63 -3.96
N HIS A 183 7.78 -8.93 -4.82
CA HIS A 183 7.73 -8.54 -6.22
C HIS A 183 7.44 -9.74 -7.12
N LEU A 184 6.44 -9.59 -7.99
CA LEU A 184 6.02 -10.58 -8.96
C LEU A 184 6.59 -10.17 -10.32
N GLU A 185 7.25 -11.08 -11.04
CA GLU A 185 7.68 -10.83 -12.43
C GLU A 185 6.49 -10.53 -13.36
N LYS A 186 5.35 -11.15 -13.07
CA LYS A 186 4.07 -10.93 -13.78
C LYS A 186 2.92 -10.99 -12.79
N CYS A 187 1.90 -10.20 -13.02
CA CYS A 187 0.68 -10.24 -12.19
C CYS A 187 0.07 -11.64 -12.03
N ALA A 188 0.22 -12.52 -13.05
CA ALA A 188 -0.26 -13.89 -13.01
C ALA A 188 0.40 -14.74 -11.91
N ALA A 189 1.64 -14.43 -11.53
CA ALA A 189 2.39 -15.15 -10.48
C ALA A 189 1.78 -15.01 -9.08
N LEU A 190 0.78 -14.14 -8.90
CA LEU A 190 0.02 -14.10 -7.66
C LEU A 190 -0.72 -15.42 -7.38
N LYS A 191 -1.15 -16.14 -8.42
CA LYS A 191 -1.77 -17.46 -8.27
C LYS A 191 -0.77 -18.49 -7.77
N ASP A 192 0.47 -18.43 -8.24
CA ASP A 192 1.54 -19.33 -7.81
C ASP A 192 1.90 -19.05 -6.35
N LEU A 193 1.92 -17.80 -5.94
CA LEU A 193 2.08 -17.40 -4.55
C LEU A 193 0.93 -17.95 -3.68
N LEU A 194 -0.31 -17.80 -4.14
CA LEU A 194 -1.49 -18.32 -3.42
C LEU A 194 -1.47 -19.83 -3.23
N ALA A 195 -0.94 -20.58 -4.19
CA ALA A 195 -0.82 -22.04 -4.10
C ALA A 195 0.24 -22.50 -3.08
N LYS A 196 1.19 -21.62 -2.74
CA LYS A 196 2.28 -21.90 -1.80
C LYS A 196 1.98 -21.43 -0.35
N ILE A 197 0.89 -20.70 -0.14
CA ILE A 197 0.43 -20.16 1.14
C ILE A 197 -0.75 -21.00 1.67
#